data_5762aac41532466f9260c1d732e6c1ab
#
_entry.id   5762aac41532466f9260c1d732e6c1ab
#
_cell.length_a   1.000
_cell.length_b   1.000
_cell.length_c   1.000
_cell.angle_alpha   90.00
_cell.angle_beta   90.00
_cell.angle_gamma   90.00
#
_symmetry.space_group_name_H-M   'P 1'
#
loop_
_entity.id
_entity.type
_entity.pdbx_description
1 polymer ?
#
loop_
_entity_poly.entity_id
_entity_poly.type
_entity_poly.pdbx_seq_one_letter_code
_entity_poly.pdbx_strand_id
1 'polypeptide(L)'
;EDIVYLRGFIGQLRQKLDDHIPDSDEDRRAWLEEIIQSCTAAKESLDEHTESFSRLREVEQHAPEVLAQVQAQLSEVSARMSAAEATVTALATEYSDAVVGPLRAGMEEGATRLRFVADCVESATRELASADNAAAAVTLRAAEAALEQARVLSESPERLRGELAEGMRQLEAAYTDLRADLQLAGQFAAT
;
A
#
# COMPACT_ATOMS: atom_id res chain seq x y z
N GLU A 1 -18.17 13.96 12.39
CA GLU A 1 -17.21 15.05 12.08
C GLU A 1 -17.51 15.67 10.71
N ASP A 2 -17.84 14.88 9.69
CA ASP A 2 -18.06 15.32 8.29
C ASP A 2 -19.25 16.27 8.12
N ILE A 3 -20.34 16.06 8.87
CA ILE A 3 -21.50 16.98 8.84
C ILE A 3 -21.13 18.35 9.41
N VAL A 4 -20.25 18.42 10.39
CA VAL A 4 -19.77 19.67 10.99
C VAL A 4 -18.85 20.39 10.01
N TYR A 5 -17.97 19.64 9.33
CA TYR A 5 -17.10 20.17 8.27
C TYR A 5 -17.90 20.73 7.10
N LEU A 6 -18.87 20.00 6.58
CA LEU A 6 -19.76 20.45 5.50
C LEU A 6 -20.59 21.66 5.89
N ARG A 7 -21.11 21.74 7.12
CA ARG A 7 -21.80 22.92 7.63
C ARG A 7 -20.89 24.14 7.71
N GLY A 8 -19.65 23.94 8.19
CA GLY A 8 -18.64 25.01 8.24
C GLY A 8 -18.30 25.52 6.83
N PHE A 9 -18.12 24.61 5.88
CA PHE A 9 -17.83 24.92 4.48
C PHE A 9 -18.98 25.67 3.78
N ILE A 10 -20.21 25.21 3.95
CA ILE A 10 -21.42 25.90 3.43
C ILE A 10 -21.54 27.29 4.08
N GLY A 11 -21.23 27.43 5.37
CA GLY A 11 -21.20 28.71 6.06
C GLY A 11 -20.18 29.68 5.48
N GLN A 12 -18.96 29.21 5.18
CA GLN A 12 -17.90 30.01 4.55
C GLN A 12 -18.26 30.43 3.11
N LEU A 13 -18.85 29.52 2.31
CA LEU A 13 -19.33 29.83 0.98
C LEU A 13 -20.44 30.89 1.02
N ARG A 14 -21.35 30.77 1.98
CA ARG A 14 -22.46 31.72 2.15
C ARG A 14 -21.94 33.10 2.56
N GLN A 15 -20.98 33.15 3.47
CA GLN A 15 -20.35 34.39 3.88
C GLN A 15 -19.58 35.06 2.72
N LYS A 16 -18.86 34.29 1.90
CA LYS A 16 -18.21 34.80 0.68
C LYS A 16 -19.21 35.32 -0.35
N LEU A 17 -20.40 34.73 -0.44
CA LEU A 17 -21.46 35.16 -1.33
C LEU A 17 -22.19 36.43 -0.84
N ASP A 18 -22.32 36.61 0.48
CA ASP A 18 -23.02 37.73 1.07
C ASP A 18 -22.11 38.96 1.24
N ASP A 19 -20.79 38.79 1.38
CA ASP A 19 -19.89 39.88 1.80
C ASP A 19 -19.35 40.76 0.67
N HIS A 20 -19.21 40.31 -0.58
CA HIS A 20 -18.81 41.17 -1.70
C HIS A 20 -18.85 40.47 -3.08
N ILE A 21 -19.69 40.94 -3.96
CA ILE A 21 -19.56 40.67 -5.42
C ILE A 21 -18.47 41.63 -5.92
N PRO A 22 -17.33 41.13 -6.46
CA PRO A 22 -16.28 42.01 -6.96
C PRO A 22 -16.75 42.92 -8.08
N ASP A 23 -16.27 44.18 -8.11
CA ASP A 23 -16.70 45.20 -9.05
C ASP A 23 -16.10 45.02 -10.45
N SER A 24 -14.95 44.34 -10.58
CA SER A 24 -14.32 44.10 -11.88
C SER A 24 -14.65 42.71 -12.43
N ASP A 25 -14.71 42.58 -13.78
CA ASP A 25 -14.96 41.30 -14.43
C ASP A 25 -13.79 40.28 -14.21
N GLU A 26 -12.58 40.77 -13.97
CA GLU A 26 -11.40 39.97 -13.75
C GLU A 26 -11.45 39.38 -12.33
N ASP A 27 -11.78 40.17 -11.34
CA ASP A 27 -11.95 39.73 -9.93
C ASP A 27 -13.15 38.79 -9.81
N ARG A 28 -14.22 38.99 -10.56
CA ARG A 28 -15.37 38.06 -10.59
C ARG A 28 -15.01 36.70 -11.15
N ARG A 29 -14.15 36.63 -12.16
CA ARG A 29 -13.65 35.36 -12.70
C ARG A 29 -12.79 34.62 -11.70
N ALA A 30 -11.82 35.30 -11.09
CA ALA A 30 -10.97 34.72 -10.06
C ALA A 30 -11.78 34.19 -8.86
N TRP A 31 -12.77 34.96 -8.43
CA TRP A 31 -13.67 34.57 -7.34
C TRP A 31 -14.54 33.36 -7.69
N LEU A 32 -15.08 33.30 -8.92
CA LEU A 32 -15.83 32.12 -9.41
C LEU A 32 -14.94 30.90 -9.54
N GLU A 33 -13.70 31.04 -10.01
CA GLU A 33 -12.72 29.95 -10.06
C GLU A 33 -12.40 29.39 -8.68
N GLU A 34 -12.22 30.26 -7.67
CA GLU A 34 -12.01 29.83 -6.27
C GLU A 34 -13.22 29.06 -5.72
N ILE A 35 -14.43 29.50 -6.00
CA ILE A 35 -15.65 28.78 -5.61
C ILE A 35 -15.74 27.43 -6.29
N ILE A 36 -15.50 27.36 -7.61
CA ILE A 36 -15.54 26.11 -8.37
C ILE A 36 -14.49 25.12 -7.84
N GLN A 37 -13.26 25.57 -7.61
CA GLN A 37 -12.20 24.72 -7.03
C GLN A 37 -12.59 24.19 -5.65
N SER A 38 -13.14 25.06 -4.81
CA SER A 38 -13.58 24.68 -3.47
C SER A 38 -14.74 23.68 -3.50
N CYS A 39 -15.71 23.87 -4.39
CA CYS A 39 -16.82 22.92 -4.59
C CYS A 39 -16.33 21.59 -5.17
N THR A 40 -15.36 21.61 -6.08
CA THR A 40 -14.78 20.39 -6.66
C THR A 40 -14.04 19.59 -5.59
N ALA A 41 -13.20 20.24 -4.80
CA ALA A 41 -12.48 19.59 -3.69
C ALA A 41 -13.44 18.99 -2.64
N ALA A 42 -14.51 19.72 -2.28
CA ALA A 42 -15.53 19.22 -1.37
C ALA A 42 -16.30 18.01 -1.96
N LYS A 43 -16.59 18.03 -3.26
CA LYS A 43 -17.23 16.92 -3.96
C LYS A 43 -16.32 15.68 -3.96
N GLU A 44 -15.05 15.82 -4.32
CA GLU A 44 -14.09 14.73 -4.34
C GLU A 44 -13.94 14.10 -2.95
N SER A 45 -13.83 14.91 -1.90
CA SER A 45 -13.81 14.43 -0.51
C SER A 45 -15.10 13.68 -0.13
N LEU A 46 -16.26 14.20 -0.55
CA LEU A 46 -17.55 13.55 -0.28
C LEU A 46 -17.70 12.23 -1.03
N ASP A 47 -17.26 12.17 -2.28
CA ASP A 47 -17.30 10.96 -3.10
C ASP A 47 -16.39 9.86 -2.48
N GLU A 48 -15.18 10.22 -2.02
CA GLU A 48 -14.25 9.31 -1.33
C GLU A 48 -14.85 8.76 -0.02
N HIS A 49 -15.46 9.62 0.80
CA HIS A 49 -16.15 9.20 2.03
C HIS A 49 -17.36 8.31 1.73
N THR A 50 -18.15 8.63 0.71
CA THR A 50 -19.32 7.84 0.31
C THR A 50 -18.92 6.43 -0.15
N GLU A 51 -17.83 6.30 -0.89
CA GLU A 51 -17.28 5.01 -1.31
C GLU A 51 -16.79 4.20 -0.10
N SER A 52 -16.09 4.84 0.83
CA SER A 52 -15.62 4.21 2.07
C SER A 52 -16.77 3.70 2.93
N PHE A 53 -17.85 4.49 3.11
CA PHE A 53 -19.05 4.07 3.82
C PHE A 53 -19.80 2.93 3.12
N SER A 54 -19.86 2.94 1.80
CA SER A 54 -20.51 1.88 1.02
C SER A 54 -19.78 0.56 1.19
N ARG A 55 -18.45 0.57 1.16
CA ARG A 55 -17.62 -0.62 1.41
C ARG A 55 -17.78 -1.14 2.85
N LEU A 56 -17.81 -0.26 3.85
CA LEU A 56 -18.07 -0.66 5.24
C LEU A 56 -19.42 -1.33 5.41
N ARG A 57 -20.47 -0.79 4.80
CA ARG A 57 -21.81 -1.36 4.85
C ARG A 57 -21.89 -2.72 4.15
N GLU A 58 -21.16 -2.91 3.06
CA GLU A 58 -21.06 -4.20 2.39
C GLU A 58 -20.37 -5.22 3.29
N VAL A 59 -19.25 -4.85 3.91
CA VAL A 59 -18.54 -5.72 4.88
C VAL A 59 -19.43 -6.01 6.10
N GLU A 60 -20.18 -5.04 6.62
CA GLU A 60 -21.12 -5.27 7.74
C GLU A 60 -22.19 -6.32 7.41
N GLN A 61 -22.71 -6.32 6.18
CA GLN A 61 -23.72 -7.29 5.74
C GLN A 61 -23.16 -8.70 5.54
N HIS A 62 -21.88 -8.83 5.20
CA HIS A 62 -21.21 -10.09 4.86
C HIS A 62 -20.04 -10.39 5.81
N ALA A 63 -20.06 -9.84 7.02
CA ALA A 63 -18.96 -9.95 7.96
C ALA A 63 -18.52 -11.39 8.27
N PRO A 64 -19.41 -12.40 8.39
CA PRO A 64 -19.00 -13.79 8.60
C PRO A 64 -18.22 -14.36 7.40
N GLU A 65 -18.62 -14.04 6.16
CA GLU A 65 -17.97 -14.48 4.93
C GLU A 65 -16.60 -13.80 4.79
N VAL A 66 -16.53 -12.50 5.09
CA VAL A 66 -15.26 -11.75 5.08
C VAL A 66 -14.31 -12.30 6.15
N LEU A 67 -14.79 -12.64 7.34
CA LEU A 67 -13.98 -13.29 8.38
C LEU A 67 -13.35 -14.60 7.87
N ALA A 68 -14.13 -15.45 7.21
CA ALA A 68 -13.64 -16.70 6.66
C ALA A 68 -12.59 -16.47 5.57
N GLN A 69 -12.76 -15.44 4.73
CA GLN A 69 -11.79 -15.06 3.70
C GLN A 69 -10.49 -14.56 4.33
N VAL A 70 -10.57 -13.68 5.33
CA VAL A 70 -9.39 -13.16 6.05
C VAL A 70 -8.61 -14.30 6.72
N GLN A 71 -9.31 -15.28 7.33
CA GLN A 71 -8.67 -16.46 7.92
C GLN A 71 -7.92 -17.31 6.88
N ALA A 72 -8.53 -17.54 5.72
CA ALA A 72 -7.90 -18.28 4.62
C ALA A 72 -6.67 -17.54 4.09
N GLN A 73 -6.80 -16.23 3.86
CA GLN A 73 -5.70 -15.38 3.40
C GLN A 73 -4.55 -15.29 4.43
N LEU A 74 -4.88 -15.22 5.73
CA LEU A 74 -3.88 -15.23 6.80
C LEU A 74 -3.01 -16.51 6.72
N SER A 75 -3.64 -17.66 6.52
CA SER A 75 -2.91 -18.93 6.36
C SER A 75 -2.02 -18.92 5.11
N GLU A 76 -2.52 -18.43 4.00
CA GLU A 76 -1.77 -18.34 2.74
C GLU A 76 -0.59 -17.39 2.85
N VAL A 77 -0.81 -16.17 3.36
CA VAL A 77 0.26 -15.16 3.50
C VAL A 77 1.29 -15.60 4.55
N SER A 78 0.89 -16.30 5.61
CA SER A 78 1.81 -16.88 6.59
C SER A 78 2.74 -17.93 5.95
N ALA A 79 2.21 -18.79 5.09
CA ALA A 79 3.02 -19.75 4.35
C ALA A 79 4.00 -19.06 3.37
N ARG A 80 3.55 -18.01 2.67
CA ARG A 80 4.41 -17.20 1.79
C ARG A 80 5.51 -16.48 2.59
N MET A 81 5.19 -15.95 3.77
CA MET A 81 6.17 -15.29 4.64
C MET A 81 7.27 -16.27 5.08
N SER A 82 6.91 -17.51 5.46
CA SER A 82 7.90 -18.55 5.82
C SER A 82 8.80 -18.92 4.62
N ALA A 83 8.24 -18.97 3.39
CA ALA A 83 9.04 -19.20 2.19
C ALA A 83 9.96 -18.01 1.89
N ALA A 84 9.49 -16.79 2.11
CA ALA A 84 10.29 -15.57 1.97
C ALA A 84 11.46 -15.53 2.96
N GLU A 85 11.26 -15.92 4.22
CA GLU A 85 12.32 -16.04 5.23
C GLU A 85 13.38 -17.04 4.83
N ALA A 86 12.99 -18.17 4.23
CA ALA A 86 13.93 -19.14 3.67
C ALA A 86 14.77 -18.54 2.53
N THR A 87 14.14 -17.74 1.66
CA THR A 87 14.84 -17.02 0.59
C THR A 87 15.81 -15.99 1.15
N VAL A 88 15.44 -15.23 2.18
CA VAL A 88 16.33 -14.27 2.86
C VAL A 88 17.52 -15.00 3.50
N THR A 89 17.28 -16.14 4.11
CA THR A 89 18.35 -16.98 4.72
C THR A 89 19.32 -17.47 3.65
N ALA A 90 18.83 -17.91 2.50
CA ALA A 90 19.69 -18.32 1.38
C ALA A 90 20.51 -17.15 0.84
N LEU A 91 19.90 -15.99 0.60
CA LEU A 91 20.60 -14.78 0.15
C LEU A 91 21.69 -14.33 1.15
N ALA A 92 21.46 -14.51 2.44
CA ALA A 92 22.43 -14.15 3.48
C ALA A 92 23.72 -15.01 3.45
N THR A 93 23.72 -16.15 2.77
CA THR A 93 24.93 -16.96 2.58
C THR A 93 25.82 -16.44 1.44
N GLU A 94 25.23 -15.68 0.50
CA GLU A 94 25.90 -15.25 -0.72
C GLU A 94 26.17 -13.75 -0.74
N TYR A 95 25.33 -12.95 -0.06
CA TYR A 95 25.35 -11.51 -0.10
C TYR A 95 25.59 -10.87 1.28
N SER A 96 26.15 -9.67 1.27
CA SER A 96 26.45 -8.92 2.48
C SER A 96 25.19 -8.42 3.20
N ASP A 97 25.33 -8.09 4.47
CA ASP A 97 24.27 -7.51 5.31
C ASP A 97 23.70 -6.20 4.75
N ALA A 98 24.46 -5.45 3.97
CA ALA A 98 23.96 -4.25 3.28
C ALA A 98 22.83 -4.58 2.28
N VAL A 99 22.86 -5.76 1.66
CA VAL A 99 21.85 -6.24 0.71
C VAL A 99 20.69 -6.90 1.44
N VAL A 100 20.99 -7.74 2.44
CA VAL A 100 20.00 -8.62 3.09
C VAL A 100 19.31 -7.93 4.28
N GLY A 101 19.98 -6.98 4.93
CA GLY A 101 19.45 -6.29 6.12
C GLY A 101 18.06 -5.69 5.94
N PRO A 102 17.78 -4.94 4.86
CA PRO A 102 16.45 -4.41 4.58
C PRO A 102 15.38 -5.50 4.42
N LEU A 103 15.73 -6.67 3.85
CA LEU A 103 14.80 -7.80 3.73
C LEU A 103 14.46 -8.41 5.10
N ARG A 104 15.45 -8.56 5.99
CA ARG A 104 15.20 -9.05 7.36
C ARG A 104 14.24 -8.12 8.10
N ALA A 105 14.48 -6.81 8.03
CA ALA A 105 13.58 -5.83 8.62
C ALA A 105 12.16 -5.94 8.05
N GLY A 106 12.04 -6.15 6.73
CA GLY A 106 10.76 -6.40 6.07
C GLY A 106 10.06 -7.68 6.58
N MET A 107 10.80 -8.76 6.83
CA MET A 107 10.23 -9.99 7.38
C MET A 107 9.74 -9.80 8.82
N GLU A 108 10.48 -9.08 9.66
CA GLU A 108 10.05 -8.75 11.03
C GLU A 108 8.79 -7.88 11.05
N GLU A 109 8.72 -6.90 10.16
CA GLU A 109 7.52 -6.07 9.98
C GLU A 109 6.35 -6.92 9.48
N GLY A 110 6.55 -7.77 8.47
CA GLY A 110 5.53 -8.69 7.97
C GLY A 110 4.98 -9.64 9.04
N ALA A 111 5.87 -10.22 9.86
CA ALA A 111 5.47 -11.04 10.99
C ALA A 111 4.65 -10.26 12.04
N THR A 112 4.97 -8.99 12.23
CA THR A 112 4.20 -8.10 13.12
C THR A 112 2.80 -7.83 12.56
N ARG A 113 2.68 -7.60 11.24
CA ARG A 113 1.39 -7.44 10.56
C ARG A 113 0.53 -8.71 10.66
N LEU A 114 1.12 -9.89 10.45
CA LEU A 114 0.39 -11.15 10.56
C LEU A 114 -0.12 -11.42 11.99
N ARG A 115 0.64 -11.05 13.02
CA ARG A 115 0.17 -11.13 14.41
C ARG A 115 -1.02 -10.19 14.64
N PHE A 116 -0.92 -8.95 14.17
CA PHE A 116 -2.05 -8.01 14.23
C PHE A 116 -3.30 -8.54 13.52
N VAL A 117 -3.15 -9.19 12.35
CA VAL A 117 -4.29 -9.82 11.65
C VAL A 117 -4.89 -10.95 12.48
N ALA A 118 -4.08 -11.78 13.13
CA ALA A 118 -4.56 -12.84 14.01
C ALA A 118 -5.38 -12.26 15.19
N ASP A 119 -4.90 -11.19 15.80
CA ASP A 119 -5.62 -10.48 16.87
C ASP A 119 -6.94 -9.89 16.36
N CYS A 120 -6.97 -9.33 15.15
CA CYS A 120 -8.18 -8.84 14.50
C CYS A 120 -9.19 -9.96 14.23
N VAL A 121 -8.73 -11.12 13.74
CA VAL A 121 -9.58 -12.31 13.51
C VAL A 121 -10.23 -12.76 14.80
N GLU A 122 -9.49 -12.80 15.92
CA GLU A 122 -10.03 -13.15 17.22
C GLU A 122 -11.04 -12.11 17.72
N SER A 123 -10.76 -10.81 17.53
CA SER A 123 -11.69 -9.73 17.91
C SER A 123 -12.96 -9.78 17.09
N ALA A 124 -12.86 -9.87 15.75
CA ALA A 124 -14.01 -9.95 14.86
C ALA A 124 -14.89 -11.19 15.17
N THR A 125 -14.28 -12.32 15.54
CA THR A 125 -15.01 -13.51 15.95
C THR A 125 -15.85 -13.24 17.20
N ARG A 126 -15.32 -12.53 18.20
CA ARG A 126 -16.06 -12.15 19.42
C ARG A 126 -17.15 -11.12 19.14
N GLU A 127 -16.86 -10.14 18.28
CA GLU A 127 -17.81 -9.09 17.87
C GLU A 127 -19.02 -9.70 17.14
N LEU A 128 -18.78 -10.63 16.20
CA LEU A 128 -19.84 -11.37 15.53
C LEU A 128 -20.66 -12.25 16.48
N ALA A 129 -20.02 -12.88 17.46
CA ALA A 129 -20.72 -13.68 18.49
C ALA A 129 -21.63 -12.81 19.37
N SER A 130 -21.32 -11.52 19.52
CA SER A 130 -22.16 -10.54 20.22
C SER A 130 -23.17 -9.80 19.31
N ALA A 131 -23.27 -10.21 18.05
CA ALA A 131 -24.08 -9.57 17.01
C ALA A 131 -23.71 -8.09 16.72
N ASP A 132 -22.46 -7.71 17.02
CA ASP A 132 -21.92 -6.39 16.67
C ASP A 132 -21.22 -6.45 15.31
N ASN A 133 -22.02 -6.55 14.24
CA ASN A 133 -21.51 -6.64 12.88
C ASN A 133 -20.77 -5.37 12.44
N ALA A 134 -21.14 -4.21 12.98
CA ALA A 134 -20.48 -2.94 12.67
C ALA A 134 -19.05 -2.90 13.22
N ALA A 135 -18.83 -3.30 14.47
CA ALA A 135 -17.50 -3.41 15.04
C ALA A 135 -16.65 -4.45 14.27
N ALA A 136 -17.23 -5.63 13.99
CA ALA A 136 -16.58 -6.67 13.20
C ALA A 136 -16.15 -6.17 11.81
N ALA A 137 -16.98 -5.38 11.12
CA ALA A 137 -16.64 -4.81 9.82
C ALA A 137 -15.40 -3.89 9.88
N VAL A 138 -15.32 -3.05 10.91
CA VAL A 138 -14.16 -2.16 11.11
C VAL A 138 -12.89 -2.96 11.38
N THR A 139 -12.98 -3.96 12.27
CA THR A 139 -11.87 -4.85 12.64
C THR A 139 -11.38 -5.66 11.44
N LEU A 140 -12.30 -6.22 10.65
CA LEU A 140 -11.97 -6.98 9.44
C LEU A 140 -11.32 -6.10 8.37
N ARG A 141 -11.77 -4.86 8.21
CA ARG A 141 -11.14 -3.91 7.28
C ARG A 141 -9.70 -3.60 7.65
N ALA A 142 -9.41 -3.45 8.94
CA ALA A 142 -8.04 -3.26 9.43
C ALA A 142 -7.18 -4.51 9.17
N ALA A 143 -7.77 -5.72 9.34
CA ALA A 143 -7.11 -6.98 9.05
C ALA A 143 -6.75 -7.12 7.55
N GLU A 144 -7.68 -6.81 6.64
CA GLU A 144 -7.44 -6.83 5.18
C GLU A 144 -6.29 -5.90 4.78
N ALA A 145 -6.26 -4.68 5.31
CA ALA A 145 -5.19 -3.73 5.04
C ALA A 145 -3.82 -4.24 5.52
N ALA A 146 -3.76 -4.85 6.70
CA ALA A 146 -2.54 -5.42 7.25
C ALA A 146 -2.09 -6.68 6.49
N LEU A 147 -3.03 -7.52 6.04
CA LEU A 147 -2.74 -8.68 5.18
C LEU A 147 -2.12 -8.26 3.85
N GLU A 148 -2.66 -7.24 3.20
CA GLU A 148 -2.09 -6.74 1.94
C GLU A 148 -0.66 -6.23 2.13
N GLN A 149 -0.38 -5.51 3.24
CA GLN A 149 0.96 -5.07 3.57
C GLN A 149 1.92 -6.26 3.81
N ALA A 150 1.49 -7.28 4.55
CA ALA A 150 2.28 -8.48 4.77
C ALA A 150 2.54 -9.26 3.48
N ARG A 151 1.56 -9.32 2.58
CA ARG A 151 1.69 -9.94 1.25
C ARG A 151 2.78 -9.27 0.43
N VAL A 152 2.75 -7.94 0.33
CA VAL A 152 3.78 -7.16 -0.40
C VAL A 152 5.18 -7.40 0.18
N LEU A 153 5.30 -7.44 1.50
CA LEU A 153 6.58 -7.72 2.17
C LEU A 153 7.08 -9.13 1.86
N SER A 154 6.20 -10.14 1.80
CA SER A 154 6.57 -11.52 1.48
C SER A 154 7.08 -11.72 0.04
N GLU A 155 6.75 -10.84 -0.89
CA GLU A 155 7.18 -10.89 -2.29
C GLU A 155 8.58 -10.28 -2.51
N SER A 156 9.02 -9.42 -1.60
CA SER A 156 10.25 -8.65 -1.75
C SER A 156 11.54 -9.49 -1.87
N PRO A 157 11.73 -10.57 -1.09
CA PRO A 157 12.95 -11.39 -1.19
C PRO A 157 13.09 -12.09 -2.55
N GLU A 158 11.97 -12.60 -3.08
CA GLU A 158 11.98 -13.31 -4.36
C GLU A 158 12.25 -12.36 -5.51
N ARG A 159 11.67 -11.15 -5.47
CA ARG A 159 11.94 -10.10 -6.45
C ARG A 159 13.42 -9.71 -6.45
N LEU A 160 14.00 -9.45 -5.26
CA LEU A 160 15.43 -9.11 -5.17
C LEU A 160 16.32 -10.25 -5.65
N ARG A 161 15.98 -11.51 -5.36
CA ARG A 161 16.70 -12.68 -5.87
C ARG A 161 16.72 -12.69 -7.40
N GLY A 162 15.59 -12.40 -8.03
CA GLY A 162 15.48 -12.29 -9.49
C GLY A 162 16.32 -11.15 -10.05
N GLU A 163 16.30 -9.99 -9.43
CA GLU A 163 17.09 -8.82 -9.81
C GLU A 163 18.62 -9.09 -9.70
N LEU A 164 19.03 -9.74 -8.62
CA LEU A 164 20.43 -10.11 -8.42
C LEU A 164 20.90 -11.14 -9.46
N ALA A 165 20.08 -12.17 -9.74
CA ALA A 165 20.40 -13.16 -10.76
C ALA A 165 20.52 -12.55 -12.17
N GLU A 166 19.66 -11.58 -12.49
CA GLU A 166 19.73 -10.85 -13.75
C GLU A 166 20.98 -9.97 -13.81
N GLY A 167 21.27 -9.24 -12.74
CA GLY A 167 22.48 -8.41 -12.63
C GLY A 167 23.77 -9.23 -12.80
N MET A 168 23.83 -10.41 -12.20
CA MET A 168 24.97 -11.33 -12.36
C MET A 168 25.14 -11.79 -13.82
N ARG A 169 24.05 -12.14 -14.51
CA ARG A 169 24.11 -12.52 -15.94
C ARG A 169 24.62 -11.36 -16.81
N GLN A 170 24.17 -10.14 -16.54
CA GLN A 170 24.63 -8.95 -17.26
C GLN A 170 26.11 -8.67 -17.01
N LEU A 171 26.58 -8.84 -15.78
CA LEU A 171 27.97 -8.69 -15.41
C LEU A 171 28.86 -9.73 -16.11
N GLU A 172 28.44 -10.99 -16.16
CA GLU A 172 29.17 -12.07 -16.85
C GLU A 172 29.26 -11.81 -18.36
N ALA A 173 28.18 -11.33 -18.98
CA ALA A 173 28.19 -10.94 -20.39
C ALA A 173 29.16 -9.80 -20.64
N ALA A 174 29.08 -8.71 -19.87
CA ALA A 174 29.98 -7.57 -20.00
C ALA A 174 31.45 -7.96 -19.75
N TYR A 175 31.73 -8.85 -18.81
CA TYR A 175 33.06 -9.37 -18.55
C TYR A 175 33.60 -10.18 -19.75
N THR A 176 32.75 -10.99 -20.37
CA THR A 176 33.11 -11.77 -21.56
C THR A 176 33.41 -10.89 -22.74
N ASP A 177 32.62 -9.85 -22.99
CA ASP A 177 32.84 -8.87 -24.06
C ASP A 177 34.15 -8.09 -23.85
N LEU A 178 34.36 -7.60 -22.62
CA LEU A 178 35.60 -6.91 -22.26
C LEU A 178 36.86 -7.78 -22.48
N ARG A 179 36.74 -9.08 -22.15
CA ARG A 179 37.86 -10.02 -22.34
C ARG A 179 38.15 -10.25 -23.83
N ALA A 180 37.11 -10.32 -24.67
CA ALA A 180 37.27 -10.41 -26.11
C ALA A 180 37.94 -9.16 -26.70
N ASP A 181 37.50 -7.99 -26.28
CA ASP A 181 38.09 -6.68 -26.70
C ASP A 181 39.54 -6.56 -26.29
N LEU A 182 39.91 -6.96 -25.09
CA LEU A 182 41.30 -6.98 -24.62
C LEU A 182 42.18 -7.94 -25.44
N GLN A 183 41.66 -9.10 -25.82
CA GLN A 183 42.39 -10.03 -26.69
C GLN A 183 42.61 -9.43 -28.08
N LEU A 184 41.58 -8.79 -28.64
CA LEU A 184 41.70 -8.10 -29.95
C LEU A 184 42.72 -6.98 -29.91
N ALA A 185 42.67 -6.11 -28.91
CA ALA A 185 43.61 -5.02 -28.69
C ALA A 185 45.07 -5.53 -28.54
N GLY A 186 45.26 -6.64 -27.82
CA GLY A 186 46.54 -7.29 -27.65
C GLY A 186 47.14 -7.81 -28.99
N GLN A 187 46.27 -8.35 -29.87
CA GLN A 187 46.72 -8.78 -31.22
C GLN A 187 47.17 -7.59 -32.07
N PHE A 188 46.44 -6.46 -32.02
CA PHE A 188 46.85 -5.25 -32.75
C PHE A 188 48.13 -4.62 -32.21
N ALA A 189 48.39 -4.67 -30.91
CA ALA A 189 49.61 -4.13 -30.31
C ALA A 189 50.88 -4.97 -30.58
N ALA A 190 50.72 -6.24 -30.98
CA ALA A 190 51.82 -7.17 -31.27
C ALA A 190 52.22 -7.19 -32.76
N THR A 191 51.52 -6.41 -33.60
CA THR A 191 51.79 -6.25 -35.03
C THR A 191 52.48 -4.93 -35.31
#